data_32ed4b72215f547970d7a93ba35c79fe
#
_entry.id   32ed4b72215f547970d7a93ba35c79fe
#
_cell.length_a   1.000
_cell.length_b   1.000
_cell.length_c   1.000
_cell.angle_alpha   90.00
_cell.angle_beta   90.00
_cell.angle_gamma   90.00
#
_symmetry.space_group_name_H-M   'P 1'
#
loop_
_entity.id
_entity.type
_entity.pdbx_description
1 polymer ?
#
loop_
_entity_poly.entity_id
_entity_poly.type
_entity_poly.pdbx_seq_one_letter_code
_entity_poly.pdbx_strand_id
1 'polypeptide(L)'
;MKNIYLINYSVKGIKSLDEDVKLSFYKKTISKDPDMHGYNIKGIYGMNGSGKSGIVTSVKILKNILTDPGYLNNPIIQKNLDSIINKKTGKLFIESDFLAKYIDATVMCRYKLILSKNVTGKYSIEYEQLSTKKATSKSQNMKIIF
;
A
#
# COMPACT_ATOMS: atom_id res chain seq x y z
N MET A 1 -7.43 20.00 1.78
CA MET A 1 -6.26 19.14 1.43
C MET A 1 -5.79 19.54 0.04
N LYS A 2 -4.51 19.92 -0.11
CA LYS A 2 -3.99 20.34 -1.42
C LYS A 2 -3.43 19.17 -2.23
N ASN A 3 -2.59 18.32 -1.62
CA ASN A 3 -1.93 17.22 -2.35
C ASN A 3 -1.67 16.02 -1.43
N ILE A 4 -1.69 14.82 -2.02
CA ILE A 4 -1.26 13.58 -1.39
C ILE A 4 -0.12 12.98 -2.22
N TYR A 5 0.94 12.55 -1.55
CA TYR A 5 2.12 11.95 -2.17
C TYR A 5 2.41 10.60 -1.54
N LEU A 6 2.61 9.57 -2.36
CA LEU A 6 3.08 8.27 -1.89
C LEU A 6 4.57 8.37 -1.55
N ILE A 7 4.94 7.98 -0.34
CA ILE A 7 6.32 8.02 0.16
C ILE A 7 6.97 6.64 0.13
N ASN A 8 6.29 5.66 0.71
CA ASN A 8 6.74 4.27 0.73
C ASN A 8 5.58 3.36 0.37
N TYR A 9 5.91 2.24 -0.24
CA TYR A 9 4.99 1.16 -0.53
C TYR A 9 5.67 -0.17 -0.25
N SER A 10 5.02 -1.02 0.51
CA SER A 10 5.48 -2.36 0.82
C SER A 10 4.40 -3.36 0.47
N VAL A 11 4.81 -4.49 -0.11
CA VAL A 11 3.90 -5.57 -0.50
C VAL A 11 4.55 -6.92 -0.30
N LYS A 12 3.73 -7.89 0.13
CA LYS A 12 4.07 -9.31 0.28
C LYS A 12 2.85 -10.17 -0.06
N GLY A 13 3.07 -11.36 -0.57
CA GLY A 13 2.00 -12.34 -0.77
C GLY A 13 1.26 -12.21 -2.09
N ILE A 14 1.89 -11.68 -3.14
CA ILE A 14 1.30 -11.60 -4.48
C ILE A 14 2.23 -12.20 -5.54
N LYS A 15 1.68 -13.05 -6.40
CA LYS A 15 2.43 -13.78 -7.44
C LYS A 15 3.66 -14.48 -6.84
N SER A 16 4.86 -14.18 -7.33
CA SER A 16 6.13 -14.73 -6.82
C SER A 16 6.69 -14.00 -5.59
N LEU A 17 6.03 -12.93 -5.10
CA LEU A 17 6.49 -12.15 -3.97
C LEU A 17 6.02 -12.80 -2.66
N ASP A 18 6.77 -13.75 -2.14
CA ASP A 18 6.54 -14.39 -0.84
C ASP A 18 7.28 -13.71 0.33
N GLU A 19 8.17 -12.79 0.02
CA GLU A 19 8.83 -11.90 0.97
C GLU A 19 8.42 -10.44 0.79
N ASP A 20 8.74 -9.62 1.77
CA ASP A 20 8.37 -8.19 1.79
C ASP A 20 9.23 -7.37 0.82
N VAL A 21 8.59 -6.77 -0.17
CA VAL A 21 9.23 -5.88 -1.13
C VAL A 21 8.85 -4.44 -0.80
N LYS A 22 9.87 -3.60 -0.54
CA LYS A 22 9.70 -2.20 -0.15
C LYS A 22 10.19 -1.27 -1.25
N LEU A 23 9.34 -0.33 -1.62
CA LEU A 23 9.65 0.76 -2.55
C LEU A 23 9.61 2.08 -1.79
N SER A 24 10.66 2.88 -1.90
CA SER A 24 10.67 4.27 -1.42
C SER A 24 10.64 5.22 -2.60
N PHE A 25 9.73 6.17 -2.56
CA PHE A 25 9.55 7.22 -3.59
C PHE A 25 10.17 8.53 -3.18
N TYR A 26 10.73 8.63 -1.99
CA TYR A 26 11.32 9.85 -1.46
C TYR A 26 12.69 9.58 -0.81
N LYS A 27 13.50 10.63 -0.66
CA LYS A 27 14.77 10.57 0.06
C LYS A 27 14.56 10.26 1.54
N LYS A 28 15.59 9.75 2.21
CA LYS A 28 15.56 9.21 3.57
C LYS A 28 14.98 10.16 4.64
N THR A 29 15.05 11.49 4.46
CA THR A 29 14.60 12.45 5.47
C THR A 29 13.54 13.37 4.90
N ILE A 30 12.36 13.38 5.52
CA ILE A 30 11.30 14.34 5.20
C ILE A 30 11.62 15.63 5.94
N SER A 31 11.92 16.69 5.20
CA SER A 31 12.18 18.03 5.73
C SER A 31 10.87 18.73 6.13
N LYS A 32 11.00 19.90 6.78
CA LYS A 32 9.85 20.70 7.21
C LYS A 32 8.96 21.14 6.04
N ASP A 33 9.55 21.36 4.87
CA ASP A 33 8.84 21.62 3.61
C ASP A 33 9.42 20.75 2.48
N PRO A 34 8.94 19.50 2.35
CA PRO A 34 9.47 18.56 1.37
C PRO A 34 9.03 18.97 -0.03
N ASP A 35 9.98 19.13 -0.95
CA ASP A 35 9.69 19.20 -2.38
C ASP A 35 9.40 17.80 -2.91
N MET A 36 8.14 17.56 -3.26
CA MET A 36 7.66 16.27 -3.75
C MET A 36 7.59 16.18 -5.27
N HIS A 37 7.80 17.31 -5.98
CA HIS A 37 7.60 17.34 -7.45
C HIS A 37 8.65 16.53 -8.21
N GLY A 38 9.84 16.37 -7.67
CA GLY A 38 10.93 15.60 -8.29
C GLY A 38 10.86 14.09 -8.11
N TYR A 39 9.84 13.53 -7.42
CA TYR A 39 9.81 12.11 -7.01
C TYR A 39 8.53 11.38 -7.41
N ASN A 40 7.95 11.75 -8.55
CA ASN A 40 6.66 11.21 -9.00
C ASN A 40 6.76 9.91 -9.80
N ILE A 41 7.96 9.51 -10.22
CA ILE A 41 8.18 8.34 -11.07
C ILE A 41 9.25 7.46 -10.44
N LYS A 42 9.00 6.14 -10.43
CA LYS A 42 9.95 5.12 -10.07
C LYS A 42 9.98 4.00 -11.10
N GLY A 43 11.14 3.76 -11.69
CA GLY A 43 11.36 2.61 -12.56
C GLY A 43 11.66 1.36 -11.76
N ILE A 44 11.03 0.23 -12.13
CA ILE A 44 11.28 -1.09 -11.53
C ILE A 44 11.87 -1.98 -12.61
N TYR A 45 13.11 -2.39 -12.41
CA TYR A 45 13.86 -3.26 -13.32
C TYR A 45 14.13 -4.61 -12.66
N GLY A 46 14.29 -5.65 -13.46
CA GLY A 46 14.62 -6.99 -12.98
C GLY A 46 14.31 -8.05 -14.03
N MET A 47 14.77 -9.28 -13.81
CA MET A 47 14.53 -10.43 -14.69
C MET A 47 13.05 -10.77 -14.82
N ASN A 48 12.67 -11.49 -15.87
CA ASN A 48 11.32 -12.02 -16.00
C ASN A 48 11.03 -12.97 -14.83
N GLY A 49 9.82 -12.91 -14.28
CA GLY A 49 9.45 -13.69 -13.11
C GLY A 49 9.83 -13.08 -11.74
N SER A 50 10.62 -12.00 -11.69
CA SER A 50 11.07 -11.37 -10.43
C SER A 50 9.98 -10.64 -9.62
N GLY A 51 8.71 -10.73 -10.02
CA GLY A 51 7.59 -10.15 -9.27
C GLY A 51 7.21 -8.70 -9.63
N LYS A 52 7.89 -8.06 -10.62
CA LYS A 52 7.58 -6.67 -11.03
C LYS A 52 6.09 -6.41 -11.28
N SER A 53 5.43 -7.29 -12.04
CA SER A 53 3.99 -7.18 -12.31
C SER A 53 3.13 -7.40 -11.06
N GLY A 54 3.64 -8.13 -10.06
CA GLY A 54 2.98 -8.31 -8.77
C GLY A 54 2.87 -6.99 -8.02
N ILE A 55 3.94 -6.19 -8.00
CA ILE A 55 3.95 -4.87 -7.35
C ILE A 55 2.90 -3.96 -8.00
N VAL A 56 2.91 -3.82 -9.32
CA VAL A 56 1.92 -2.98 -10.04
C VAL A 56 0.50 -3.46 -9.81
N THR A 57 0.28 -4.79 -9.84
CA THR A 57 -1.04 -5.39 -9.58
C THR A 57 -1.52 -5.09 -8.16
N SER A 58 -0.63 -5.15 -7.15
CA SER A 58 -1.01 -4.85 -5.76
C SER A 58 -1.42 -3.40 -5.55
N VAL A 59 -0.76 -2.45 -6.21
CA VAL A 59 -1.17 -1.03 -6.19
C VAL A 59 -2.55 -0.85 -6.80
N LYS A 60 -2.84 -1.56 -7.91
CA LYS A 60 -4.18 -1.55 -8.53
C LYS A 60 -5.25 -2.12 -7.60
N ILE A 61 -4.95 -3.23 -6.90
CA ILE A 61 -5.86 -3.83 -5.92
C ILE A 61 -6.13 -2.83 -4.80
N LEU A 62 -5.09 -2.24 -4.20
CA LEU A 62 -5.24 -1.23 -3.15
C LEU A 62 -6.13 -0.07 -3.60
N LYS A 63 -5.83 0.50 -4.79
CA LYS A 63 -6.64 1.58 -5.35
C LYS A 63 -8.12 1.18 -5.44
N ASN A 64 -8.40 0.00 -6.01
CA ASN A 64 -9.78 -0.43 -6.22
C ASN A 64 -10.51 -0.67 -4.88
N ILE A 65 -9.85 -1.25 -3.89
CA ILE A 65 -10.44 -1.42 -2.54
C ILE A 65 -10.81 -0.06 -1.92
N LEU A 66 -9.95 0.94 -2.08
CA LEU A 66 -10.17 2.27 -1.52
C LEU A 66 -11.22 3.10 -2.27
N THR A 67 -11.50 2.77 -3.55
CA THR A 67 -12.38 3.59 -4.40
C THR A 67 -13.69 2.90 -4.79
N ASP A 68 -13.80 1.59 -4.61
CA ASP A 68 -14.98 0.79 -4.95
C ASP A 68 -15.39 -0.11 -3.78
N PRO A 69 -16.42 0.28 -3.01
CA PRO A 69 -16.91 -0.53 -1.88
C PRO A 69 -17.40 -1.93 -2.29
N GLY A 70 -17.79 -2.11 -3.56
CA GLY A 70 -18.25 -3.38 -4.13
C GLY A 70 -17.15 -4.30 -4.64
N TYR A 71 -15.90 -3.83 -4.69
CA TYR A 71 -14.79 -4.52 -5.33
C TYR A 71 -14.64 -5.98 -4.89
N LEU A 72 -14.59 -6.23 -3.61
CA LEU A 72 -14.42 -7.59 -3.05
C LEU A 72 -15.69 -8.45 -3.14
N ASN A 73 -16.85 -7.88 -3.47
CA ASN A 73 -18.09 -8.63 -3.66
C ASN A 73 -18.23 -9.22 -5.08
N ASN A 74 -17.41 -8.77 -6.02
CA ASN A 74 -17.46 -9.21 -7.41
C ASN A 74 -16.85 -10.61 -7.59
N PRO A 75 -17.59 -11.61 -8.12
CA PRO A 75 -17.08 -12.98 -8.30
C PRO A 75 -15.87 -13.08 -9.23
N ILE A 76 -15.78 -12.22 -10.25
CA ILE A 76 -14.64 -12.19 -11.18
C ILE A 76 -13.39 -11.72 -10.44
N ILE A 77 -13.53 -10.71 -9.58
CA ILE A 77 -12.42 -10.21 -8.74
C ILE A 77 -11.96 -11.29 -7.77
N GLN A 78 -12.88 -12.01 -7.12
CA GLN A 78 -12.57 -13.11 -6.22
C GLN A 78 -11.74 -14.20 -6.92
N LYS A 79 -12.15 -14.62 -8.14
CA LYS A 79 -11.39 -15.56 -8.95
C LYS A 79 -10.01 -15.05 -9.33
N ASN A 80 -9.90 -13.77 -9.69
CA ASN A 80 -8.63 -13.13 -10.00
C ASN A 80 -7.71 -13.08 -8.78
N LEU A 81 -8.22 -12.67 -7.61
CA LEU A 81 -7.46 -12.66 -6.36
C LEU A 81 -6.95 -14.06 -6.03
N ASP A 82 -7.77 -15.09 -6.19
CA ASP A 82 -7.37 -16.48 -5.96
C ASP A 82 -6.23 -16.94 -6.88
N SER A 83 -6.17 -16.43 -8.09
CA SER A 83 -5.10 -16.75 -9.06
C SER A 83 -3.79 -16.02 -8.79
N ILE A 84 -3.83 -14.82 -8.18
CA ILE A 84 -2.66 -13.95 -8.04
C ILE A 84 -2.12 -13.85 -6.62
N ILE A 85 -2.93 -14.11 -5.57
CA ILE A 85 -2.43 -14.15 -4.20
C ILE A 85 -1.55 -15.40 -4.05
N ASN A 86 -0.37 -15.18 -3.48
CA ASN A 86 0.64 -16.21 -3.35
C ASN A 86 0.14 -17.36 -2.46
N LYS A 87 0.18 -18.60 -2.97
CA LYS A 87 -0.35 -19.77 -2.27
C LYS A 87 0.45 -20.15 -1.01
N LYS A 88 1.74 -19.78 -0.97
CA LYS A 88 2.61 -20.05 0.18
C LYS A 88 2.23 -19.17 1.37
N THR A 89 1.92 -17.89 1.11
CA THR A 89 1.51 -16.95 2.16
C THR A 89 0.03 -17.05 2.48
N GLY A 90 -0.81 -17.40 1.50
CA GLY A 90 -2.28 -17.41 1.60
C GLY A 90 -2.91 -16.04 1.81
N LYS A 91 -2.10 -14.98 1.96
CA LYS A 91 -2.52 -13.63 2.30
C LYS A 91 -1.77 -12.61 1.45
N LEU A 92 -2.41 -11.48 1.19
CA LEU A 92 -1.81 -10.29 0.60
C LEU A 92 -1.62 -9.24 1.70
N PHE A 93 -0.39 -8.77 1.88
CA PHE A 93 -0.02 -7.71 2.82
C PHE A 93 0.35 -6.47 2.03
N ILE A 94 -0.24 -5.33 2.37
CA ILE A 94 0.10 -4.03 1.80
C ILE A 94 0.30 -3.04 2.94
N GLU A 95 1.40 -2.29 2.88
CA GLU A 95 1.62 -1.12 3.72
C GLU A 95 2.01 0.05 2.82
N SER A 96 1.42 1.22 3.04
CA SER A 96 1.73 2.42 2.28
C SER A 96 1.81 3.65 3.17
N ASP A 97 2.88 4.42 3.01
CA ASP A 97 3.07 5.70 3.68
C ASP A 97 2.77 6.84 2.70
N PHE A 98 1.91 7.75 3.10
CA PHE A 98 1.54 8.93 2.35
C PHE A 98 1.87 10.20 3.11
N LEU A 99 2.23 11.23 2.37
CA LEU A 99 2.33 12.59 2.89
C LEU A 99 1.13 13.39 2.40
N ALA A 100 0.31 13.88 3.33
CA ALA A 100 -0.82 14.75 3.04
C ALA A 100 -0.45 16.19 3.38
N LYS A 101 -0.40 17.07 2.36
CA LYS A 101 -0.17 18.50 2.53
C LYS A 101 -1.50 19.23 2.66
N TYR A 102 -1.67 19.92 3.79
CA TYR A 102 -2.73 20.89 4.06
C TYR A 102 -2.16 22.30 3.98
N ILE A 103 -3.00 23.33 4.13
CA ILE A 103 -2.54 24.74 4.11
C ILE A 103 -1.55 24.97 5.25
N ASP A 104 -1.90 24.54 6.47
CA ASP A 104 -1.17 24.86 7.71
C ASP A 104 -0.40 23.68 8.30
N ALA A 105 -0.45 22.51 7.68
CA ALA A 105 0.17 21.30 8.22
C ALA A 105 0.53 20.28 7.14
N THR A 106 1.58 19.54 7.42
CA THR A 106 1.93 18.33 6.68
C THR A 106 1.82 17.12 7.61
N VAL A 107 1.04 16.15 7.20
CA VAL A 107 0.74 14.94 7.98
C VAL A 107 1.26 13.72 7.23
N MET A 108 1.98 12.86 7.94
CA MET A 108 2.35 11.54 7.46
C MET A 108 1.26 10.54 7.87
N CYS A 109 0.73 9.82 6.91
CA CYS A 109 -0.26 8.78 7.09
C CYS A 109 0.35 7.42 6.74
N ARG A 110 0.07 6.39 7.53
CA ARG A 110 0.39 5.01 7.23
C ARG A 110 -0.90 4.20 7.14
N TYR A 111 -1.08 3.54 6.03
CA TYR A 111 -2.20 2.64 5.80
C TYR A 111 -1.69 1.20 5.66
N LYS A 112 -2.29 0.29 6.42
CA LYS A 112 -2.01 -1.15 6.39
C LYS A 112 -3.27 -1.91 6.01
N LEU A 113 -3.10 -2.90 5.15
CA LEU A 113 -4.16 -3.78 4.67
C LEU A 113 -3.67 -5.21 4.62
N ILE A 114 -4.47 -6.14 5.13
CA ILE A 114 -4.27 -7.58 4.93
C ILE A 114 -5.55 -8.17 4.33
N LEU A 115 -5.40 -8.82 3.18
CA LEU A 115 -6.46 -9.64 2.60
C LEU A 115 -6.16 -11.11 2.85
N SER A 116 -7.17 -11.85 3.27
CA SER A 116 -7.13 -13.31 3.40
C SER A 116 -8.47 -13.94 3.01
N LYS A 117 -8.48 -15.24 2.85
CA LYS A 117 -9.73 -15.98 2.69
C LYS A 117 -10.45 -16.09 4.03
N ASN A 118 -11.73 -15.74 4.03
CA ASN A 118 -12.63 -15.95 5.15
C ASN A 118 -13.13 -17.42 5.20
N VAL A 119 -13.96 -17.75 6.16
CA VAL A 119 -14.55 -19.09 6.36
C VAL A 119 -15.36 -19.59 5.16
N THR A 120 -15.87 -18.70 4.30
CA THR A 120 -16.60 -19.06 3.07
C THR A 120 -15.67 -19.22 1.86
N GLY A 121 -14.35 -19.11 2.03
CA GLY A 121 -13.36 -19.22 0.98
C GLY A 121 -13.22 -17.97 0.09
N LYS A 122 -13.89 -16.86 0.44
CA LYS A 122 -13.79 -15.59 -0.28
C LYS A 122 -12.73 -14.69 0.35
N TYR A 123 -12.00 -13.96 -0.47
CA TYR A 123 -11.09 -12.93 0.02
C TYR A 123 -11.86 -11.77 0.64
N SER A 124 -11.45 -11.38 1.83
CA SER A 124 -12.00 -10.26 2.59
C SER A 124 -10.87 -9.52 3.30
N ILE A 125 -11.15 -8.33 3.80
CA ILE A 125 -10.23 -7.59 4.63
C ILE A 125 -10.16 -8.27 5.99
N GLU A 126 -8.99 -8.84 6.32
CA GLU A 126 -8.69 -9.42 7.62
C GLU A 126 -8.22 -8.34 8.61
N TYR A 127 -7.45 -7.38 8.09
CA TYR A 127 -6.91 -6.30 8.89
C TYR A 127 -6.82 -5.03 8.07
N GLU A 128 -7.22 -3.93 8.68
CA GLU A 128 -7.13 -2.59 8.13
C GLU A 128 -6.78 -1.60 9.22
N GLN A 129 -5.84 -0.70 8.95
CA GLN A 129 -5.45 0.33 9.89
C GLN A 129 -4.97 1.59 9.17
N LEU A 130 -5.45 2.74 9.61
CA LEU A 130 -4.90 4.04 9.28
C LEU A 130 -4.27 4.68 10.51
N SER A 131 -3.01 5.08 10.41
CA SER A 131 -2.29 5.78 11.46
C SER A 131 -1.70 7.08 10.93
N THR A 132 -1.63 8.10 11.78
CA THR A 132 -1.13 9.42 11.39
C THR A 132 -0.15 10.00 12.39
N LYS A 133 0.74 10.87 11.91
CA LYS A 133 1.58 11.76 12.72
C LYS A 133 1.89 13.05 11.97
N LYS A 134 2.28 14.11 12.70
CA LYS A 134 2.86 15.30 12.06
C LYS A 134 4.15 14.93 11.34
N ALA A 135 4.34 15.37 10.10
CA ALA A 135 5.53 15.01 9.31
C ALA A 135 6.84 15.48 9.95
N THR A 136 6.80 16.59 10.70
CA THR A 136 7.95 17.16 11.43
C THR A 136 8.21 16.49 12.78
N SER A 137 7.35 15.56 13.24
CA SER A 137 7.53 14.89 14.52
C SER A 137 8.72 13.93 14.47
N LYS A 138 9.65 14.06 15.40
CA LYS A 138 10.76 13.12 15.61
C LYS A 138 10.30 11.79 16.23
N SER A 139 9.12 11.76 16.85
CA SER A 139 8.54 10.54 17.39
C SER A 139 8.25 9.51 16.30
N GLN A 140 8.59 8.26 16.55
CA GLN A 140 8.20 7.16 15.68
C GLN A 140 6.74 6.72 15.89
N ASN A 141 6.14 7.11 17.02
CA ASN A 141 4.77 6.74 17.36
C ASN A 141 3.77 7.49 16.48
N MET A 142 2.87 6.75 15.88
CA MET A 142 1.75 7.27 15.08
C MET A 142 0.45 7.07 15.85
N LYS A 143 -0.46 8.05 15.76
CA LYS A 143 -1.80 7.92 16.32
C LYS A 143 -2.63 7.06 15.37
N ILE A 144 -3.22 5.99 15.88
CA ILE A 144 -4.17 5.14 15.13
C ILE A 144 -5.48 5.93 15.00
N ILE A 145 -6.05 5.93 13.79
CA ILE A 145 -7.33 6.56 13.47
C ILE A 145 -8.44 5.50 13.45
N PHE A 146 -8.17 4.35 12.82
CA PHE A 146 -8.99 3.13 12.83
C PHE A 146 -8.15 1.90 12.53
#